data_6eef60246a88a8c7669f730220b719dc
#
_entry.id   6eef60246a88a8c7669f730220b719dc
#
_cell.length_a   1.000
_cell.length_b   1.000
_cell.length_c   1.000
_cell.angle_alpha   90.00
_cell.angle_beta   90.00
_cell.angle_gamma   90.00
#
_symmetry.space_group_name_H-M   'P 1'
#
loop_
_entity.id
_entity.type
_entity.pdbx_description
1 polymer ?
#
loop_
_entity_poly.entity_id
_entity_poly.type
_entity_poly.pdbx_seq_one_letter_code
_entity_poly.pdbx_strand_id
1 'polypeptide(L)'
;GTPQGGIISPTLANMALDGLQKVLAERYKRRTIKGKHYSPMVNLVRYADDFIITCENRETLENEIKPLVAEFMAERGLTLSEEKTVITNVRDGFDFLGFNIRKYGNEILTKPTKKAEKRFMENIRKVIKGNKGCRQESLIRMLNAKIRGWGAYYQHGATRDSFHRIDHQIFLSLWQWAKRRHSKKGKRWIKDRYWHNIRGNSWTFAAKFKKSNGKEDQLTLLTLTSSFPF
;
A
#
# COMPACT_ATOMS: atom_id res chain seq x y z
N GLY A 1 -26.66 -11.25 -7.86
CA GLY A 1 -25.28 -10.79 -7.77
C GLY A 1 -24.31 -11.95 -7.65
N THR A 2 -23.06 -11.76 -8.07
CA THR A 2 -21.99 -12.77 -7.90
C THR A 2 -21.50 -12.77 -6.46
N PRO A 3 -21.15 -13.94 -5.88
CA PRO A 3 -20.63 -13.99 -4.52
C PRO A 3 -19.32 -13.19 -4.42
N GLN A 4 -19.14 -12.50 -3.29
CA GLN A 4 -17.93 -11.72 -3.03
C GLN A 4 -16.70 -12.64 -3.03
N GLY A 5 -15.70 -12.35 -3.89
CA GLY A 5 -14.52 -13.20 -4.07
C GLY A 5 -14.69 -14.31 -5.14
N GLY A 6 -15.76 -14.31 -5.91
CA GLY A 6 -15.92 -15.24 -7.03
C GLY A 6 -14.87 -15.01 -8.13
N ILE A 7 -14.40 -16.10 -8.76
CA ILE A 7 -13.35 -16.07 -9.80
C ILE A 7 -13.75 -15.17 -10.99
N ILE A 8 -15.03 -15.12 -11.32
CA ILE A 8 -15.57 -14.36 -12.46
C ILE A 8 -15.85 -12.87 -12.13
N SER A 9 -15.95 -12.51 -10.83
CA SER A 9 -16.31 -11.15 -10.42
C SER A 9 -15.43 -10.05 -10.99
N PRO A 10 -14.10 -10.18 -11.06
CA PRO A 10 -13.23 -9.16 -11.69
C PRO A 10 -13.49 -9.00 -13.17
N THR A 11 -13.78 -10.09 -13.88
CA THR A 11 -14.08 -10.05 -15.32
C THR A 11 -15.41 -9.34 -15.58
N LEU A 12 -16.45 -9.66 -14.80
CA LEU A 12 -17.75 -8.99 -14.92
C LEU A 12 -17.66 -7.50 -14.55
N ALA A 13 -16.91 -7.14 -13.53
CA ALA A 13 -16.67 -5.74 -13.18
C ALA A 13 -15.95 -4.99 -14.32
N ASN A 14 -14.98 -5.64 -14.96
CA ASN A 14 -14.31 -5.08 -16.11
C ASN A 14 -15.27 -4.88 -17.31
N MET A 15 -16.09 -5.87 -17.62
CA MET A 15 -17.09 -5.77 -18.69
C MET A 15 -18.13 -4.68 -18.42
N ALA A 16 -18.60 -4.57 -17.18
CA ALA A 16 -19.61 -3.57 -16.82
C ALA A 16 -19.09 -2.14 -16.91
N LEU A 17 -17.80 -1.91 -16.65
CA LEU A 17 -17.17 -0.59 -16.71
C LEU A 17 -16.45 -0.33 -18.05
N ASP A 18 -16.50 -1.30 -18.98
CA ASP A 18 -15.93 -1.12 -20.31
C ASP A 18 -16.67 -0.02 -21.07
N GLY A 19 -15.91 0.79 -21.82
CA GLY A 19 -16.46 1.92 -22.56
C GLY A 19 -16.54 3.23 -21.76
N LEU A 20 -16.53 3.24 -20.42
CA LEU A 20 -16.60 4.48 -19.63
C LEU A 20 -15.46 5.45 -19.99
N GLN A 21 -14.24 4.94 -20.16
CA GLN A 21 -13.10 5.76 -20.57
C GLN A 21 -13.32 6.40 -21.93
N LYS A 22 -13.91 5.66 -22.88
CA LYS A 22 -14.20 6.15 -24.23
C LYS A 22 -15.25 7.25 -24.19
N VAL A 23 -16.35 7.04 -23.44
CA VAL A 23 -17.42 8.03 -23.26
C VAL A 23 -16.87 9.34 -22.70
N LEU A 24 -16.06 9.26 -21.64
CA LEU A 24 -15.43 10.45 -21.04
C LEU A 24 -14.46 11.14 -22.01
N ALA A 25 -13.61 10.36 -22.70
CA ALA A 25 -12.64 10.90 -23.65
C ALA A 25 -13.31 11.57 -24.84
N GLU A 26 -14.41 11.05 -25.33
CA GLU A 26 -15.16 11.65 -26.45
C GLU A 26 -15.89 12.92 -26.05
N ARG A 27 -16.55 12.93 -24.88
CA ARG A 27 -17.31 14.08 -24.40
C ARG A 27 -16.43 15.24 -23.98
N TYR A 28 -15.27 14.98 -23.39
CA TYR A 28 -14.36 16.00 -22.84
C TYR A 28 -13.07 16.17 -23.66
N LYS A 29 -13.11 15.91 -24.95
CA LYS A 29 -12.00 16.20 -25.88
C LYS A 29 -11.58 17.68 -25.81
N ARG A 30 -10.28 17.91 -25.91
CA ARG A 30 -9.75 19.26 -26.13
C ARG A 30 -10.34 19.84 -27.41
N ARG A 31 -10.91 21.01 -27.35
CA ARG A 31 -11.53 21.69 -28.48
C ARG A 31 -11.45 23.20 -28.31
N THR A 32 -11.50 23.91 -29.41
CA THR A 32 -11.60 25.38 -29.40
C THR A 32 -13.05 25.77 -29.61
N ILE A 33 -13.63 26.50 -28.66
CA ILE A 33 -15.01 26.99 -28.73
C ILE A 33 -14.94 28.52 -28.73
N LYS A 34 -15.44 29.11 -29.82
CA LYS A 34 -15.45 30.59 -29.99
C LYS A 34 -14.09 31.23 -29.72
N GLY A 35 -12.99 30.65 -30.21
CA GLY A 35 -11.62 31.15 -30.04
C GLY A 35 -11.00 30.87 -28.68
N LYS A 36 -11.72 30.25 -27.71
CA LYS A 36 -11.18 29.84 -26.40
C LYS A 36 -10.86 28.36 -26.37
N HIS A 37 -9.68 28.01 -25.86
CA HIS A 37 -9.29 26.62 -25.65
C HIS A 37 -10.08 26.01 -24.49
N TYR A 38 -10.86 24.97 -24.77
CA TYR A 38 -11.56 24.18 -23.78
C TYR A 38 -10.79 22.88 -23.57
N SER A 39 -10.26 22.67 -22.36
CA SER A 39 -9.54 21.47 -21.98
C SER A 39 -9.81 21.17 -20.49
N PRO A 40 -10.90 20.47 -20.17
CA PRO A 40 -11.28 20.22 -18.77
C PRO A 40 -10.38 19.21 -18.07
N MET A 41 -9.36 18.67 -18.78
CA MET A 41 -8.36 17.71 -18.25
C MET A 41 -8.98 16.51 -17.54
N VAL A 42 -10.05 15.96 -18.15
CA VAL A 42 -10.74 14.78 -17.61
C VAL A 42 -9.93 13.53 -17.91
N ASN A 43 -9.53 12.82 -16.86
CA ASN A 43 -8.83 11.53 -16.97
C ASN A 43 -9.48 10.52 -16.04
N LEU A 44 -9.60 9.28 -16.51
CA LEU A 44 -10.07 8.12 -15.73
C LEU A 44 -8.89 7.20 -15.43
N VAL A 45 -8.71 6.88 -14.17
CA VAL A 45 -7.82 5.81 -13.69
C VAL A 45 -8.67 4.75 -13.03
N ARG A 46 -8.63 3.52 -13.52
CA ARG A 46 -9.46 2.42 -13.05
C ARG A 46 -8.62 1.21 -12.64
N TYR A 47 -9.02 0.58 -11.56
CA TYR A 47 -8.51 -0.71 -11.12
C TYR A 47 -9.67 -1.58 -10.63
N ALA A 48 -10.06 -2.57 -11.42
CA ALA A 48 -11.26 -3.39 -11.21
C ALA A 48 -12.54 -2.51 -11.07
N ASP A 49 -13.19 -2.57 -9.92
CA ASP A 49 -14.37 -1.78 -9.53
C ASP A 49 -14.04 -0.41 -8.92
N ASP A 50 -12.80 -0.20 -8.50
CA ASP A 50 -12.33 1.09 -7.98
C ASP A 50 -11.87 1.99 -9.13
N PHE A 51 -12.32 3.25 -9.16
CA PHE A 51 -11.87 4.22 -10.15
C PHE A 51 -11.80 5.65 -9.59
N ILE A 52 -10.97 6.44 -10.25
CA ILE A 52 -10.84 7.87 -9.99
C ILE A 52 -11.03 8.61 -11.30
N ILE A 53 -11.77 9.71 -11.26
CA ILE A 53 -11.87 10.67 -12.35
C ILE A 53 -11.27 11.99 -11.87
N THR A 54 -10.31 12.52 -12.62
CA THR A 54 -9.73 13.83 -12.37
C THR A 54 -10.27 14.84 -13.36
N CYS A 55 -10.46 16.08 -12.88
CA CYS A 55 -10.89 17.20 -13.70
C CYS A 55 -10.31 18.50 -13.13
N GLU A 56 -10.18 19.52 -13.94
CA GLU A 56 -9.69 20.84 -13.52
C GLU A 56 -10.69 21.54 -12.57
N ASN A 57 -11.99 21.45 -12.86
CA ASN A 57 -13.04 22.16 -12.15
C ASN A 57 -13.95 21.24 -11.36
N ARG A 58 -14.24 21.62 -10.11
CA ARG A 58 -15.18 20.92 -9.25
C ARG A 58 -16.59 20.89 -9.81
N GLU A 59 -17.06 22.03 -10.34
CA GLU A 59 -18.41 22.17 -10.90
C GLU A 59 -18.65 21.18 -12.05
N THR A 60 -17.67 20.99 -12.92
CA THR A 60 -17.73 20.00 -14.00
C THR A 60 -17.81 18.57 -13.45
N LEU A 61 -17.09 18.27 -12.35
CA LEU A 61 -17.20 16.95 -11.70
C LEU A 61 -18.60 16.71 -11.10
N GLU A 62 -19.17 17.72 -10.42
CA GLU A 62 -20.45 17.60 -9.72
C GLU A 62 -21.63 17.59 -10.69
N ASN A 63 -21.65 18.53 -11.64
CA ASN A 63 -22.83 18.82 -12.44
C ASN A 63 -22.85 18.06 -13.79
N GLU A 64 -21.70 17.61 -14.28
CA GLU A 64 -21.64 16.94 -15.58
C GLU A 64 -21.11 15.49 -15.48
N ILE A 65 -19.91 15.31 -14.87
CA ILE A 65 -19.24 14.00 -14.88
C ILE A 65 -19.94 13.00 -13.97
N LYS A 66 -20.28 13.40 -12.74
CA LYS A 66 -20.96 12.52 -11.79
C LYS A 66 -22.32 12.03 -12.31
N PRO A 67 -23.20 12.87 -12.88
CA PRO A 67 -24.44 12.42 -13.52
C PRO A 67 -24.20 11.51 -14.71
N LEU A 68 -23.24 11.85 -15.59
CA LEU A 68 -22.88 11.02 -16.75
C LEU A 68 -22.42 9.61 -16.33
N VAL A 69 -21.59 9.52 -15.30
CA VAL A 69 -21.14 8.23 -14.77
C VAL A 69 -22.30 7.47 -14.12
N ALA A 70 -23.18 8.15 -13.42
CA ALA A 70 -24.39 7.54 -12.83
C ALA A 70 -25.32 6.96 -13.90
N GLU A 71 -25.56 7.69 -14.99
CA GLU A 71 -26.33 7.24 -16.15
C GLU A 71 -25.68 6.02 -16.81
N PHE A 72 -24.37 6.09 -17.11
CA PHE A 72 -23.60 4.99 -17.66
C PHE A 72 -23.69 3.71 -16.83
N MET A 73 -23.67 3.85 -15.49
CA MET A 73 -23.79 2.74 -14.56
C MET A 73 -25.22 2.19 -14.53
N ALA A 74 -26.23 3.07 -14.53
CA ALA A 74 -27.65 2.71 -14.49
C ALA A 74 -28.07 1.87 -15.72
N GLU A 75 -27.58 2.21 -16.92
CA GLU A 75 -27.81 1.43 -18.14
C GLU A 75 -27.33 -0.03 -18.03
N ARG A 76 -26.38 -0.30 -17.12
CA ARG A 76 -25.80 -1.63 -16.83
C ARG A 76 -26.34 -2.27 -15.57
N GLY A 77 -27.42 -1.70 -15.00
CA GLY A 77 -28.04 -2.18 -13.77
C GLY A 77 -27.16 -1.98 -12.53
N LEU A 78 -26.21 -1.03 -12.57
CA LEU A 78 -25.32 -0.70 -11.46
C LEU A 78 -25.67 0.67 -10.87
N THR A 79 -25.41 0.86 -9.60
CA THR A 79 -25.62 2.12 -8.90
C THR A 79 -24.31 2.65 -8.32
N LEU A 80 -24.06 3.94 -8.45
CA LEU A 80 -22.97 4.62 -7.77
C LEU A 80 -23.27 4.67 -6.26
N SER A 81 -22.33 4.19 -5.44
CA SER A 81 -22.47 4.33 -3.99
C SER A 81 -22.20 5.78 -3.59
N GLU A 82 -23.19 6.48 -3.11
CA GLU A 82 -23.06 7.88 -2.67
C GLU A 82 -22.06 8.02 -1.51
N GLU A 83 -22.06 7.08 -0.57
CA GLU A 83 -21.14 7.08 0.57
C GLU A 83 -19.67 6.94 0.16
N LYS A 84 -19.40 6.23 -0.96
CA LYS A 84 -18.04 5.98 -1.45
C LYS A 84 -17.60 6.94 -2.54
N THR A 85 -18.55 7.64 -3.17
CA THR A 85 -18.26 8.58 -4.25
C THR A 85 -18.05 9.98 -3.68
N VAL A 86 -16.80 10.34 -3.48
CA VAL A 86 -16.41 11.62 -2.86
C VAL A 86 -15.67 12.48 -3.87
N ILE A 87 -16.09 13.74 -4.01
CA ILE A 87 -15.36 14.76 -4.76
C ILE A 87 -14.48 15.53 -3.79
N THR A 88 -13.17 15.47 -4.01
CA THR A 88 -12.19 16.12 -3.15
C THR A 88 -11.16 16.91 -3.95
N ASN A 89 -10.57 17.93 -3.35
CA ASN A 89 -9.45 18.64 -3.94
C ASN A 89 -8.17 17.81 -3.73
N VAL A 90 -7.33 17.72 -4.76
CA VAL A 90 -6.06 16.98 -4.70
C VAL A 90 -5.10 17.58 -3.63
N ARG A 91 -5.28 18.84 -3.23
CA ARG A 91 -4.53 19.47 -2.13
C ARG A 91 -4.95 18.97 -0.76
N ASP A 92 -6.21 18.52 -0.60
CA ASP A 92 -6.67 17.91 0.64
C ASP A 92 -6.23 16.46 0.75
N GLY A 93 -6.01 15.82 -0.42
CA GLY A 93 -5.57 14.44 -0.57
C GLY A 93 -6.73 13.45 -0.50
N PHE A 94 -6.51 12.29 -1.09
CA PHE A 94 -7.47 11.18 -1.08
C PHE A 94 -6.73 9.84 -1.07
N ASP A 95 -7.45 8.80 -0.64
CA ASP A 95 -6.93 7.44 -0.56
C ASP A 95 -7.39 6.62 -1.75
N PHE A 96 -6.44 5.97 -2.46
CA PHE A 96 -6.72 5.07 -3.57
C PHE A 96 -5.75 3.88 -3.56
N LEU A 97 -6.27 2.66 -3.65
CA LEU A 97 -5.48 1.42 -3.67
C LEU A 97 -4.42 1.34 -2.54
N GLY A 98 -4.76 1.84 -1.36
CA GLY A 98 -3.84 1.83 -0.22
C GLY A 98 -2.80 2.94 -0.22
N PHE A 99 -2.79 3.80 -1.23
CA PHE A 99 -1.99 5.03 -1.27
C PHE A 99 -2.83 6.24 -0.89
N ASN A 100 -2.28 7.14 -0.11
CA ASN A 100 -2.75 8.51 0.02
C ASN A 100 -2.03 9.37 -1.03
N ILE A 101 -2.81 10.00 -1.90
CA ILE A 101 -2.34 10.84 -3.00
C ILE A 101 -2.67 12.27 -2.65
N ARG A 102 -1.67 13.15 -2.61
CA ARG A 102 -1.86 14.54 -2.24
C ARG A 102 -0.88 15.46 -2.97
N LYS A 103 -1.37 16.64 -3.37
CA LYS A 103 -0.55 17.69 -3.97
C LYS A 103 0.01 18.62 -2.91
N TYR A 104 1.32 18.82 -2.92
CA TYR A 104 2.07 19.75 -2.10
C TYR A 104 2.78 20.76 -3.01
N GLY A 105 2.37 22.02 -2.98
CA GLY A 105 2.90 22.99 -3.95
C GLY A 105 2.63 22.52 -5.39
N ASN A 106 3.70 22.26 -6.14
CA ASN A 106 3.61 21.75 -7.52
C ASN A 106 3.83 20.24 -7.67
N GLU A 107 4.15 19.55 -6.58
CA GLU A 107 4.44 18.12 -6.60
C GLU A 107 3.26 17.29 -6.09
N ILE A 108 3.05 16.12 -6.71
CA ILE A 108 2.09 15.12 -6.22
C ILE A 108 2.87 14.02 -5.53
N LEU A 109 2.60 13.84 -4.24
CA LEU A 109 3.21 12.78 -3.44
C LEU A 109 2.21 11.66 -3.20
N THR A 110 2.70 10.42 -3.31
CA THR A 110 1.97 9.20 -2.98
C THR A 110 2.62 8.56 -1.76
N LYS A 111 1.84 8.25 -0.73
CA LYS A 111 2.32 7.61 0.51
C LYS A 111 1.42 6.45 0.87
N PRO A 112 1.90 5.43 1.62
CA PRO A 112 1.01 4.44 2.21
C PRO A 112 -0.04 5.12 3.08
N THR A 113 -1.29 4.68 3.00
CA THR A 113 -2.32 5.19 3.92
C THR A 113 -2.02 4.75 5.34
N LYS A 114 -2.43 5.55 6.34
CA LYS A 114 -2.33 5.17 7.76
C LYS A 114 -3.03 3.83 8.05
N LYS A 115 -4.13 3.56 7.34
CA LYS A 115 -4.87 2.29 7.43
C LYS A 115 -4.03 1.11 6.91
N ALA A 116 -3.31 1.30 5.80
CA ALA A 116 -2.42 0.29 5.24
C ALA A 116 -1.22 0.00 6.17
N GLU A 117 -0.57 1.04 6.70
CA GLU A 117 0.51 0.89 7.69
C GLU A 117 0.03 0.13 8.94
N LYS A 118 -1.13 0.52 9.49
CA LYS A 118 -1.73 -0.12 10.66
C LYS A 118 -2.01 -1.60 10.40
N ARG A 119 -2.67 -1.92 9.28
CA ARG A 119 -2.98 -3.30 8.89
C ARG A 119 -1.72 -4.14 8.68
N PHE A 120 -0.68 -3.57 8.08
CA PHE A 120 0.60 -4.25 7.92
C PHE A 120 1.23 -4.57 9.29
N MET A 121 1.30 -3.59 10.19
CA MET A 121 1.85 -3.79 11.53
C MET A 121 1.04 -4.77 12.38
N GLU A 122 -0.28 -4.80 12.24
CA GLU A 122 -1.13 -5.81 12.87
C GLU A 122 -0.77 -7.22 12.38
N ASN A 123 -0.57 -7.39 11.07
CA ASN A 123 -0.14 -8.65 10.48
C ASN A 123 1.26 -9.08 10.96
N ILE A 124 2.22 -8.16 11.02
CA ILE A 124 3.56 -8.42 11.58
C ILE A 124 3.46 -8.86 13.05
N ARG A 125 2.71 -8.11 13.88
CA ARG A 125 2.52 -8.45 15.29
C ARG A 125 1.80 -9.78 15.48
N LYS A 126 0.85 -10.12 14.62
CA LYS A 126 0.16 -11.43 14.63
C LYS A 126 1.15 -12.57 14.38
N VAL A 127 2.06 -12.43 13.41
CA VAL A 127 3.11 -13.42 13.16
C VAL A 127 4.02 -13.58 14.37
N ILE A 128 4.52 -12.46 14.93
CA ILE A 128 5.44 -12.49 16.08
C ILE A 128 4.75 -13.12 17.32
N LYS A 129 3.50 -12.73 17.60
CA LYS A 129 2.74 -13.25 18.75
C LYS A 129 2.37 -14.72 18.60
N GLY A 130 2.03 -15.16 17.38
CA GLY A 130 1.71 -16.56 17.11
C GLY A 130 2.93 -17.50 17.17
N ASN A 131 4.14 -16.95 17.07
CA ASN A 131 5.38 -17.72 16.97
C ASN A 131 6.34 -17.48 18.16
N LYS A 132 5.81 -17.51 19.39
CA LYS A 132 6.59 -17.23 20.63
C LYS A 132 7.76 -18.20 20.85
N GLY A 133 7.57 -19.48 20.52
CA GLY A 133 8.54 -20.55 20.73
C GLY A 133 9.39 -20.92 19.51
N CYS A 134 9.13 -20.35 18.35
CA CYS A 134 9.81 -20.76 17.11
C CYS A 134 11.30 -20.37 17.11
N ARG A 135 12.09 -21.03 16.25
CA ARG A 135 13.48 -20.64 16.01
C ARG A 135 13.55 -19.27 15.37
N GLN A 136 14.60 -18.50 15.68
CA GLN A 136 14.79 -17.15 15.14
C GLN A 136 14.80 -17.13 13.60
N GLU A 137 15.48 -18.10 12.98
CA GLU A 137 15.54 -18.23 11.51
C GLU A 137 14.16 -18.39 10.88
N SER A 138 13.29 -19.22 11.48
CA SER A 138 11.92 -19.43 10.99
C SER A 138 11.09 -18.13 11.08
N LEU A 139 11.24 -17.40 12.19
CA LEU A 139 10.57 -16.11 12.35
C LEU A 139 11.05 -15.10 11.30
N ILE A 140 12.36 -15.00 11.05
CA ILE A 140 12.93 -14.12 10.03
C ILE A 140 12.37 -14.46 8.64
N ARG A 141 12.29 -15.74 8.25
CA ARG A 141 11.73 -16.15 6.95
C ARG A 141 10.28 -15.69 6.78
N MET A 142 9.44 -15.91 7.79
CA MET A 142 8.04 -15.50 7.76
C MET A 142 7.88 -13.97 7.67
N LEU A 143 8.69 -13.22 8.41
CA LEU A 143 8.65 -11.75 8.40
C LEU A 143 9.19 -11.20 7.08
N ASN A 144 10.31 -11.73 6.57
CA ASN A 144 10.92 -11.28 5.33
C ASN A 144 9.98 -11.41 4.12
N ALA A 145 9.17 -12.47 4.05
CA ALA A 145 8.18 -12.61 2.99
C ALA A 145 7.16 -11.47 3.02
N LYS A 146 6.68 -11.08 4.21
CA LYS A 146 5.73 -9.97 4.37
C LYS A 146 6.35 -8.61 4.12
N ILE A 147 7.55 -8.37 4.67
CA ILE A 147 8.30 -7.11 4.50
C ILE A 147 8.60 -6.88 3.02
N ARG A 148 9.08 -7.91 2.32
CA ARG A 148 9.39 -7.83 0.89
C ARG A 148 8.16 -7.48 0.06
N GLY A 149 7.04 -8.19 0.27
CA GLY A 149 5.81 -7.94 -0.49
C GLY A 149 5.25 -6.53 -0.26
N TRP A 150 5.23 -6.07 1.00
CA TRP A 150 4.74 -4.74 1.33
C TRP A 150 5.69 -3.64 0.83
N GLY A 151 6.99 -3.80 1.02
CA GLY A 151 8.00 -2.86 0.55
C GLY A 151 8.00 -2.72 -0.97
N ALA A 152 7.96 -3.84 -1.71
CA ALA A 152 7.90 -3.83 -3.17
C ALA A 152 6.65 -3.11 -3.71
N TYR A 153 5.50 -3.22 -3.02
CA TYR A 153 4.28 -2.51 -3.41
C TYR A 153 4.39 -1.00 -3.25
N TYR A 154 5.01 -0.54 -2.15
CA TYR A 154 5.04 0.89 -1.80
C TYR A 154 6.33 1.63 -2.20
N GLN A 155 7.38 0.94 -2.66
CA GLN A 155 8.71 1.52 -2.91
C GLN A 155 8.75 2.73 -3.85
N HIS A 156 7.77 2.85 -4.75
CA HIS A 156 7.75 3.93 -5.74
C HIS A 156 7.09 5.23 -5.23
N GLY A 157 6.68 5.28 -3.98
CA GLY A 157 6.08 6.44 -3.37
C GLY A 157 7.05 7.22 -2.46
N ALA A 158 6.60 8.35 -1.92
CA ALA A 158 7.31 9.11 -0.89
C ALA A 158 7.21 8.39 0.47
N THR A 159 7.92 7.26 0.61
CA THR A 159 7.70 6.27 1.68
C THR A 159 8.73 6.31 2.79
N ARG A 160 9.79 7.12 2.67
CA ARG A 160 10.91 7.16 3.60
C ARG A 160 10.50 7.17 5.08
N ASP A 161 9.66 8.13 5.46
CA ASP A 161 9.22 8.29 6.84
C ASP A 161 8.34 7.11 7.31
N SER A 162 7.51 6.58 6.41
CA SER A 162 6.67 5.41 6.67
C SER A 162 7.52 4.17 6.92
N PHE A 163 8.53 3.95 6.11
CA PHE A 163 9.46 2.84 6.23
C PHE A 163 10.26 2.90 7.53
N HIS A 164 10.79 4.07 7.88
CA HIS A 164 11.48 4.26 9.16
C HIS A 164 10.59 3.97 10.36
N ARG A 165 9.36 4.49 10.36
CA ARG A 165 8.40 4.23 11.45
C ARG A 165 8.07 2.75 11.58
N ILE A 166 7.85 2.06 10.45
CA ILE A 166 7.52 0.64 10.44
C ILE A 166 8.70 -0.21 10.89
N ASP A 167 9.91 0.04 10.38
CA ASP A 167 11.11 -0.68 10.79
C ASP A 167 11.35 -0.54 12.31
N HIS A 168 11.17 0.66 12.85
CA HIS A 168 11.26 0.88 14.29
C HIS A 168 10.19 0.09 15.08
N GLN A 169 8.95 0.05 14.61
CA GLN A 169 7.89 -0.72 15.28
C GLN A 169 8.11 -2.24 15.20
N ILE A 170 8.68 -2.73 14.09
CA ILE A 170 9.10 -4.13 13.95
C ILE A 170 10.20 -4.44 14.97
N PHE A 171 11.22 -3.57 15.05
CA PHE A 171 12.29 -3.70 16.03
C PHE A 171 11.73 -3.80 17.47
N LEU A 172 10.87 -2.88 17.88
CA LEU A 172 10.25 -2.90 19.20
C LEU A 172 9.46 -4.20 19.46
N SER A 173 8.74 -4.70 18.45
CA SER A 173 7.97 -5.93 18.56
C SER A 173 8.86 -7.17 18.72
N LEU A 174 9.99 -7.22 18.02
CA LEU A 174 11.00 -8.28 18.13
C LEU A 174 11.77 -8.20 19.44
N TRP A 175 12.06 -6.98 19.91
CA TRP A 175 12.68 -6.77 21.20
C TRP A 175 11.81 -7.34 22.34
N GLN A 176 10.52 -7.07 22.31
CA GLN A 176 9.57 -7.63 23.27
C GLN A 176 9.44 -9.15 23.16
N TRP A 177 9.47 -9.71 21.94
CA TRP A 177 9.48 -11.14 21.71
C TRP A 177 10.72 -11.80 22.33
N ALA A 178 11.92 -11.27 22.11
CA ALA A 178 13.17 -11.77 22.67
C ALA A 178 13.21 -11.64 24.20
N LYS A 179 12.75 -10.50 24.74
CA LYS A 179 12.69 -10.25 26.19
C LYS A 179 11.77 -11.24 26.91
N ARG A 180 10.58 -11.51 26.34
CA ARG A 180 9.64 -12.49 26.93
C ARG A 180 10.20 -13.91 26.91
N ARG A 181 10.95 -14.26 25.90
CA ARG A 181 11.59 -15.57 25.75
C ARG A 181 12.72 -15.80 26.76
N HIS A 182 13.35 -14.74 27.20
CA HIS A 182 14.48 -14.78 28.14
C HIS A 182 14.28 -13.78 29.28
N SER A 183 13.21 -13.97 30.05
CA SER A 183 12.79 -13.05 31.12
C SER A 183 13.86 -12.84 32.22
N LYS A 184 14.71 -13.87 32.45
CA LYS A 184 15.79 -13.82 33.44
C LYS A 184 17.12 -13.27 32.91
N LYS A 185 17.20 -12.89 31.63
CA LYS A 185 18.44 -12.38 30.98
C LYS A 185 18.41 -10.86 30.83
N GLY A 186 19.58 -10.23 31.03
CA GLY A 186 19.75 -8.79 30.89
C GLY A 186 19.67 -8.34 29.41
N LYS A 187 19.46 -7.03 29.21
CA LYS A 187 19.32 -6.42 27.88
C LYS A 187 20.54 -6.66 26.98
N ARG A 188 21.75 -6.59 27.54
CA ARG A 188 23.02 -6.83 26.80
C ARG A 188 23.04 -8.25 26.25
N TRP A 189 22.76 -9.25 27.06
CA TRP A 189 22.72 -10.65 26.64
C TRP A 189 21.70 -10.87 25.51
N ILE A 190 20.47 -10.28 25.63
CA ILE A 190 19.43 -10.37 24.62
C ILE A 190 19.92 -9.75 23.29
N LYS A 191 20.53 -8.57 23.37
CA LYS A 191 21.11 -7.90 22.20
C LYS A 191 22.17 -8.80 21.52
N ASP A 192 23.14 -9.29 22.27
CA ASP A 192 24.24 -10.10 21.74
C ASP A 192 23.75 -11.44 21.18
N ARG A 193 22.63 -11.99 21.71
CA ARG A 193 22.03 -13.23 21.24
C ARG A 193 21.27 -13.09 19.92
N TYR A 194 20.58 -11.98 19.69
CA TYR A 194 19.61 -11.83 18.60
C TYR A 194 19.98 -10.77 17.57
N TRP A 195 20.80 -9.79 17.94
CA TRP A 195 21.23 -8.72 17.03
C TRP A 195 22.75 -8.75 16.85
N HIS A 196 23.16 -8.73 15.60
CA HIS A 196 24.56 -8.85 15.23
C HIS A 196 25.00 -7.66 14.40
N ASN A 197 26.33 -7.38 14.40
CA ASN A 197 26.89 -6.40 13.49
C ASN A 197 27.03 -7.03 12.09
N ILE A 198 26.27 -6.50 11.14
CA ILE A 198 26.27 -6.96 9.75
C ILE A 198 26.36 -5.72 8.85
N ARG A 199 27.41 -5.67 8.05
CA ARG A 199 27.66 -4.56 7.13
C ARG A 199 27.65 -3.19 7.82
N GLY A 200 28.24 -3.09 9.00
CA GLY A 200 28.32 -1.86 9.79
C GLY A 200 27.10 -1.54 10.65
N ASN A 201 25.98 -2.26 10.49
CA ASN A 201 24.80 -2.09 11.35
C ASN A 201 24.83 -3.10 12.51
N SER A 202 25.10 -2.62 13.72
CA SER A 202 25.24 -3.43 14.94
C SER A 202 23.87 -3.91 15.52
N TRP A 203 22.75 -3.46 14.96
CA TRP A 203 21.42 -3.80 15.40
C TRP A 203 20.62 -4.61 14.37
N THR A 204 21.32 -5.45 13.57
CA THR A 204 20.66 -6.31 12.60
C THR A 204 20.13 -7.58 13.29
N PHE A 205 18.82 -7.79 13.27
CA PHE A 205 18.21 -9.03 13.77
C PHE A 205 18.54 -10.17 12.82
N ALA A 206 19.39 -11.10 13.25
CA ALA A 206 19.93 -12.14 12.38
C ALA A 206 20.16 -13.47 13.12
N ALA A 207 19.93 -14.55 12.42
CA ALA A 207 20.18 -15.91 12.90
C ALA A 207 21.30 -16.56 12.13
N LYS A 208 22.27 -17.16 12.83
CA LYS A 208 23.26 -18.09 12.27
C LYS A 208 22.70 -19.50 12.33
N PHE A 209 22.79 -20.24 11.27
CA PHE A 209 22.32 -21.63 11.19
C PHE A 209 23.23 -22.45 10.25
N LYS A 210 23.18 -23.77 10.42
CA LYS A 210 23.88 -24.68 9.52
C LYS A 210 22.91 -25.17 8.43
N LYS A 211 23.34 -25.11 7.18
CA LYS A 211 22.64 -25.70 6.05
C LYS A 211 22.70 -27.23 6.11
N SER A 212 21.88 -27.90 5.30
CA SER A 212 21.92 -29.37 5.16
C SER A 212 23.28 -29.92 4.74
N ASN A 213 24.08 -29.13 4.04
CA ASN A 213 25.46 -29.47 3.63
C ASN A 213 26.51 -29.17 4.72
N GLY A 214 26.11 -28.86 5.95
CA GLY A 214 26.99 -28.56 7.07
C GLY A 214 27.63 -27.17 7.08
N LYS A 215 27.49 -26.39 5.99
CA LYS A 215 28.05 -25.03 5.93
C LYS A 215 27.24 -24.06 6.80
N GLU A 216 27.95 -23.20 7.51
CA GLU A 216 27.31 -22.10 8.26
C GLU A 216 26.73 -21.07 7.29
N ASP A 217 25.54 -20.60 7.59
CA ASP A 217 24.87 -19.54 6.86
C ASP A 217 24.22 -18.55 7.85
N GLN A 218 23.91 -17.37 7.36
CA GLN A 218 23.31 -16.31 8.16
C GLN A 218 22.08 -15.75 7.46
N LEU A 219 20.98 -15.73 8.17
CA LEU A 219 19.73 -15.13 7.69
C LEU A 219 19.46 -13.84 8.45
N THR A 220 19.29 -12.74 7.71
CA THR A 220 19.00 -11.41 8.26
C THR A 220 17.55 -11.05 8.06
N LEU A 221 17.00 -10.32 9.02
CA LEU A 221 15.73 -9.63 8.84
C LEU A 221 15.92 -8.49 7.84
N LEU A 222 15.06 -8.41 6.85
CA LEU A 222 14.98 -7.26 5.95
C LEU A 222 14.45 -6.05 6.72
N THR A 223 14.98 -4.88 6.40
CA THR A 223 14.39 -3.60 6.77
C THR A 223 13.87 -2.92 5.53
N LEU A 224 12.75 -2.23 5.63
CA LEU A 224 12.17 -1.51 4.50
C LEU A 224 13.13 -0.44 3.98
N THR A 225 13.75 0.29 4.90
CA THR A 225 14.67 1.39 4.58
C THR A 225 15.92 0.97 3.83
N SER A 226 16.49 -0.21 4.11
CA SER A 226 17.70 -0.69 3.45
C SER A 226 17.43 -1.56 2.23
N SER A 227 16.25 -2.21 2.18
CA SER A 227 15.90 -3.12 1.09
C SER A 227 15.23 -2.42 -0.09
N PHE A 228 14.66 -1.24 0.16
CA PHE A 228 13.96 -0.43 -0.84
C PHE A 228 14.46 1.02 -0.73
N PRO A 229 15.60 1.33 -1.41
CA PRO A 229 16.18 2.68 -1.41
C PRO A 229 15.21 3.67 -2.09
N PHE A 230 15.29 4.92 -1.66
CA PHE A 230 14.42 6.03 -2.08
C PHE A 230 15.00 6.77 -3.26
#